data_14981bc38765e41d622316fd9ee6e3bf
#
_entry.id   14981bc38765e41d622316fd9ee6e3bf
#
_cell.length_a   1.000
_cell.length_b   1.000
_cell.length_c   1.000
_cell.angle_alpha   90.00
_cell.angle_beta   90.00
_cell.angle_gamma   90.00
#
_symmetry.space_group_name_H-M   'P 1'
#
loop_
_entity.id
_entity.type
_entity.pdbx_description
1 polymer ?
#
loop_
_entity_poly.entity_id
_entity_poly.type
_entity_poly.pdbx_seq_one_letter_code
_entity_poly.pdbx_strand_id
1 'polypeptide(L)'
;GNPLGELGGTVTGGMISALNRSVTIQSTNSTNTMSLIQMDASVSPGNSGGGLFNMNGELVGIVNAKSSSSDAEGLGFAIPINDAIKVAQELLENGYVTGRPYLGITYLAVTDAQTAQQLGVNAYGVYIMDVTKGGPADQAGLKAGDRIVSVDGSEIAAKDDLGTLMQKHTAGDTLSITVARDGQMQTVNVTLGEKTASNS
;
A
#
# COMPACT_ATOMS: atom_id res chain seq x y z
N GLY A 1 23.03 7.47 -6.88
CA GLY A 1 22.50 6.12 -6.76
C GLY A 1 23.59 5.07 -6.75
N ASN A 2 23.19 3.82 -6.65
CA ASN A 2 24.06 2.65 -6.77
C ASN A 2 23.37 1.60 -7.69
N PRO A 3 23.23 1.92 -8.99
CA PRO A 3 22.55 1.02 -9.92
C PRO A 3 23.20 -0.36 -9.90
N LEU A 4 22.37 -1.39 -9.87
CA LEU A 4 22.75 -2.81 -9.83
C LEU A 4 23.60 -3.21 -8.58
N GLY A 5 23.78 -2.33 -7.60
CA GLY A 5 24.59 -2.58 -6.42
C GLY A 5 26.10 -2.45 -6.64
N GLU A 6 26.54 -2.19 -7.87
CA GLU A 6 27.97 -2.22 -8.27
C GLU A 6 28.50 -0.86 -8.71
N LEU A 7 27.63 0.11 -9.00
CA LEU A 7 28.00 1.41 -9.57
C LEU A 7 27.70 2.57 -8.60
N GLY A 8 28.27 2.48 -7.38
CA GLY A 8 28.11 3.52 -6.37
C GLY A 8 28.52 4.90 -6.86
N GLY A 9 27.76 5.94 -6.47
CA GLY A 9 28.01 7.33 -6.89
C GLY A 9 27.50 7.69 -8.28
N THR A 10 26.78 6.78 -8.97
CA THR A 10 26.22 7.07 -10.29
C THR A 10 25.21 8.22 -10.23
N VAL A 11 25.36 9.16 -11.15
CA VAL A 11 24.42 10.26 -11.43
C VAL A 11 23.84 10.05 -12.83
N THR A 12 22.53 10.16 -12.96
CA THR A 12 21.82 10.19 -14.24
C THR A 12 21.14 11.53 -14.41
N GLY A 13 20.97 12.01 -15.62
CA GLY A 13 20.30 13.26 -15.93
C GLY A 13 19.19 13.07 -16.93
N GLY A 14 18.21 13.98 -16.91
CA GLY A 14 17.05 13.96 -17.80
C GLY A 14 16.14 15.16 -17.55
N MET A 15 14.91 15.09 -18.06
CA MET A 15 13.90 16.12 -17.93
C MET A 15 12.68 15.62 -17.17
N ILE A 16 11.99 16.54 -16.49
CA ILE A 16 10.67 16.26 -15.92
C ILE A 16 9.67 16.18 -17.07
N SER A 17 9.07 15.02 -17.25
CA SER A 17 8.10 14.72 -18.30
C SER A 17 6.66 15.01 -17.89
N ALA A 18 6.35 14.87 -16.59
CA ALA A 18 5.03 15.23 -16.03
C ALA A 18 5.11 15.45 -14.52
N LEU A 19 4.18 16.25 -14.01
CA LEU A 19 3.92 16.44 -12.59
C LEU A 19 2.59 15.77 -12.22
N ASN A 20 2.46 15.36 -10.96
CA ASN A 20 1.23 14.77 -10.42
C ASN A 20 0.71 13.56 -11.23
N ARG A 21 1.63 12.73 -11.72
CA ARG A 21 1.27 11.51 -12.45
C ARG A 21 0.74 10.48 -11.48
N SER A 22 -0.52 10.09 -11.63
CA SER A 22 -1.10 8.97 -10.86
C SER A 22 -0.48 7.66 -11.33
N VAL A 23 0.26 7.01 -10.45
CA VAL A 23 0.95 5.74 -10.71
C VAL A 23 0.53 4.73 -9.67
N THR A 24 0.01 3.60 -10.14
CA THR A 24 -0.33 2.47 -9.27
C THR A 24 0.89 1.55 -9.16
N ILE A 25 1.41 1.42 -7.95
CA ILE A 25 2.54 0.56 -7.62
C ILE A 25 2.00 -0.68 -6.92
N GLN A 26 2.17 -1.83 -7.56
CA GLN A 26 1.83 -3.13 -6.97
C GLN A 26 3.04 -3.67 -6.20
N SER A 27 2.80 -4.06 -4.96
CA SER A 27 3.74 -4.78 -4.12
C SER A 27 3.15 -6.15 -3.77
N THR A 28 3.96 -7.06 -3.24
CA THR A 28 3.52 -8.41 -2.85
C THR A 28 2.32 -8.37 -1.88
N ASN A 29 2.21 -7.30 -1.08
CA ASN A 29 1.22 -7.18 -0.01
C ASN A 29 0.30 -5.96 -0.12
N SER A 30 0.47 -5.08 -1.11
CA SER A 30 -0.36 -3.88 -1.24
C SER A 30 -0.31 -3.29 -2.65
N THR A 31 -1.40 -2.67 -3.04
CA THR A 31 -1.49 -1.80 -4.21
C THR A 31 -1.62 -0.37 -3.71
N ASN A 32 -0.68 0.48 -4.10
CA ASN A 32 -0.65 1.89 -3.72
C ASN A 32 -0.71 2.77 -4.97
N THR A 33 -1.66 3.69 -5.01
CA THR A 33 -1.70 4.73 -6.03
C THR A 33 -1.09 6.00 -5.46
N MET A 34 -0.06 6.52 -6.13
CA MET A 34 0.69 7.69 -5.70
C MET A 34 0.71 8.75 -6.79
N SER A 35 0.72 10.01 -6.38
CA SER A 35 0.97 11.14 -7.27
C SER A 35 2.47 11.40 -7.36
N LEU A 36 3.09 11.13 -8.51
CA LEU A 36 4.54 11.13 -8.67
C LEU A 36 4.98 12.16 -9.72
N ILE A 37 6.23 12.58 -9.62
CA ILE A 37 6.96 13.27 -10.68
C ILE A 37 7.42 12.21 -11.68
N GLN A 38 7.09 12.38 -12.96
CA GLN A 38 7.61 11.54 -14.05
C GLN A 38 8.81 12.21 -14.70
N MET A 39 9.84 11.43 -15.03
CA MET A 39 11.07 11.90 -15.67
C MET A 39 11.60 10.86 -16.66
N ASP A 40 12.44 11.30 -17.58
CA ASP A 40 13.14 10.44 -18.55
C ASP A 40 14.58 10.09 -18.12
N ALA A 41 15.04 10.61 -16.97
CA ALA A 41 16.30 10.20 -16.38
C ALA A 41 16.29 8.69 -16.09
N SER A 42 17.39 8.01 -16.44
CA SER A 42 17.49 6.56 -16.23
C SER A 42 17.37 6.19 -14.75
N VAL A 43 16.35 5.41 -14.42
CA VAL A 43 16.12 4.81 -13.10
C VAL A 43 16.30 3.30 -13.23
N SER A 44 17.14 2.74 -12.37
CA SER A 44 17.43 1.31 -12.28
C SER A 44 17.35 0.85 -10.83
N PRO A 45 17.18 -0.45 -10.56
CA PRO A 45 17.32 -0.99 -9.22
C PRO A 45 18.64 -0.51 -8.58
N GLY A 46 18.56 0.01 -7.33
CA GLY A 46 19.66 0.66 -6.64
C GLY A 46 19.67 2.19 -6.74
N ASN A 47 18.82 2.80 -7.56
CA ASN A 47 18.60 4.25 -7.57
C ASN A 47 17.43 4.67 -6.68
N SER A 48 16.53 3.74 -6.30
CA SER A 48 15.43 4.02 -5.39
C SER A 48 15.93 4.53 -4.04
N GLY A 49 15.31 5.58 -3.50
CA GLY A 49 15.75 6.31 -2.32
C GLY A 49 16.77 7.41 -2.62
N GLY A 50 17.31 7.48 -3.85
CA GLY A 50 18.20 8.57 -4.28
C GLY A 50 17.46 9.90 -4.43
N GLY A 51 18.17 11.00 -4.24
CA GLY A 51 17.62 12.35 -4.43
C GLY A 51 17.49 12.72 -5.90
N LEU A 52 16.37 13.35 -6.25
CA LEU A 52 16.17 14.06 -7.50
C LEU A 52 16.46 15.54 -7.26
N PHE A 53 17.46 16.08 -7.95
CA PHE A 53 17.91 17.46 -7.79
C PHE A 53 17.65 18.27 -9.06
N ASN A 54 17.30 19.53 -8.92
CA ASN A 54 17.24 20.47 -10.03
C ASN A 54 18.63 21.04 -10.36
N MET A 55 18.70 21.90 -11.38
CA MET A 55 19.95 22.52 -11.82
C MET A 55 20.56 23.50 -10.81
N ASN A 56 19.80 23.93 -9.79
CA ASN A 56 20.28 24.76 -8.70
C ASN A 56 20.84 23.94 -7.52
N GLY A 57 20.81 22.60 -7.61
CA GLY A 57 21.21 21.71 -6.51
C GLY A 57 20.14 21.53 -5.42
N GLU A 58 18.90 21.97 -5.66
CA GLU A 58 17.80 21.81 -4.72
C GLU A 58 17.18 20.42 -4.87
N LEU A 59 16.93 19.75 -3.75
CA LEU A 59 16.23 18.46 -3.71
C LEU A 59 14.75 18.66 -4.03
N VAL A 60 14.27 18.13 -5.14
CA VAL A 60 12.88 18.27 -5.61
C VAL A 60 12.07 16.99 -5.50
N GLY A 61 12.71 15.84 -5.25
CA GLY A 61 12.01 14.57 -5.07
C GLY A 61 12.93 13.46 -4.60
N ILE A 62 12.30 12.33 -4.27
CA ILE A 62 12.98 11.07 -3.91
C ILE A 62 12.64 10.03 -4.97
N VAL A 63 13.66 9.48 -5.63
CA VAL A 63 13.47 8.44 -6.66
C VAL A 63 12.81 7.21 -6.02
N ASN A 64 11.66 6.81 -6.55
CA ASN A 64 10.91 5.70 -5.99
C ASN A 64 11.03 4.43 -6.82
N ALA A 65 10.59 4.48 -8.07
CA ALA A 65 10.48 3.27 -8.86
C ALA A 65 10.62 3.54 -10.36
N LYS A 66 10.95 2.49 -11.09
CA LYS A 66 10.67 2.32 -12.51
C LYS A 66 9.31 1.64 -12.61
N SER A 67 8.47 2.03 -13.57
CA SER A 67 7.26 1.25 -13.89
C SER A 67 7.64 -0.21 -14.13
N SER A 68 6.92 -1.14 -13.50
CA SER A 68 7.17 -2.58 -13.64
C SER A 68 6.70 -3.16 -14.99
N SER A 69 6.06 -2.35 -15.85
CA SER A 69 5.72 -2.80 -17.19
C SER A 69 6.98 -2.87 -18.06
N SER A 70 7.21 -4.00 -18.69
CA SER A 70 8.31 -4.24 -19.62
C SER A 70 8.40 -3.23 -20.76
N ASP A 71 7.31 -2.50 -21.03
CA ASP A 71 7.17 -1.51 -22.11
C ASP A 71 7.48 -0.07 -21.69
N ALA A 72 7.92 0.15 -20.43
CA ALA A 72 8.16 1.48 -19.87
C ALA A 72 9.67 1.82 -19.80
N GLU A 73 10.45 1.44 -20.80
CA GLU A 73 11.84 1.92 -20.89
C GLU A 73 11.86 3.45 -20.98
N GLY A 74 12.72 4.08 -20.16
CA GLY A 74 12.85 5.55 -20.13
C GLY A 74 11.82 6.27 -19.26
N LEU A 75 10.99 5.57 -18.47
CA LEU A 75 10.09 6.21 -17.50
C LEU A 75 10.61 6.03 -16.08
N GLY A 76 11.07 7.12 -15.48
CA GLY A 76 11.42 7.21 -14.05
C GLY A 76 10.35 7.95 -13.26
N PHE A 77 10.23 7.61 -11.98
CA PHE A 77 9.28 8.24 -11.07
C PHE A 77 9.96 8.65 -9.76
N ALA A 78 9.54 9.81 -9.24
CA ALA A 78 10.00 10.30 -7.95
C ALA A 78 8.83 10.83 -7.12
N ILE A 79 8.89 10.62 -5.81
CA ILE A 79 7.98 11.21 -4.83
C ILE A 79 8.32 12.69 -4.73
N PRO A 80 7.34 13.62 -4.87
CA PRO A 80 7.59 15.04 -4.65
C PRO A 80 8.19 15.30 -3.27
N ILE A 81 9.18 16.19 -3.18
CA ILE A 81 9.87 16.44 -1.92
C ILE A 81 8.94 16.97 -0.83
N ASN A 82 7.94 17.77 -1.20
CA ASN A 82 6.98 18.32 -0.26
C ASN A 82 6.14 17.23 0.44
N ASP A 83 5.88 16.11 -0.23
CA ASP A 83 5.18 14.97 0.37
C ASP A 83 6.13 14.11 1.19
N ALA A 84 7.36 13.91 0.69
CA ALA A 84 8.38 13.16 1.41
C ALA A 84 8.77 13.82 2.75
N ILE A 85 8.89 15.16 2.79
CA ILE A 85 9.21 15.91 4.02
C ILE A 85 8.14 15.73 5.09
N LYS A 86 6.85 15.78 4.72
CA LYS A 86 5.75 15.58 5.69
C LYS A 86 5.88 14.21 6.37
N VAL A 87 6.06 13.17 5.56
CA VAL A 87 6.24 11.79 6.07
C VAL A 87 7.50 11.70 6.94
N ALA A 88 8.62 12.31 6.51
CA ALA A 88 9.87 12.29 7.28
C ALA A 88 9.73 13.00 8.62
N GLN A 89 9.04 14.14 8.68
CA GLN A 89 8.77 14.87 9.91
C GLN A 89 7.95 14.04 10.90
N GLU A 90 6.85 13.43 10.44
CA GLU A 90 6.03 12.57 11.28
C GLU A 90 6.80 11.36 11.82
N LEU A 91 7.64 10.75 10.99
CA LEU A 91 8.50 9.65 11.43
C LEU A 91 9.53 10.07 12.47
N LEU A 92 10.08 11.29 12.36
CA LEU A 92 11.04 11.84 13.34
C LEU A 92 10.36 12.21 14.66
N GLU A 93 9.16 12.77 14.60
CA GLU A 93 8.41 13.24 15.76
C GLU A 93 7.71 12.11 16.51
N ASN A 94 7.07 11.19 15.78
CA ASN A 94 6.17 10.18 16.33
C ASN A 94 6.70 8.75 16.21
N GLY A 95 7.69 8.50 15.35
CA GLY A 95 8.18 7.15 15.02
C GLY A 95 7.28 6.40 14.02
N TYR A 96 6.17 6.99 13.61
CA TYR A 96 5.23 6.45 12.61
C TYR A 96 4.49 7.60 11.91
N VAL A 97 3.80 7.29 10.81
CA VAL A 97 2.96 8.27 10.08
C VAL A 97 1.57 8.27 10.69
N THR A 98 1.17 9.42 11.23
CA THR A 98 -0.12 9.59 11.94
C THR A 98 -1.33 9.49 11.01
N GLY A 99 -2.49 9.19 11.58
CA GLY A 99 -3.76 9.12 10.85
C GLY A 99 -3.91 7.92 9.91
N ARG A 100 -2.91 7.06 9.76
CA ARG A 100 -3.02 5.86 8.93
C ARG A 100 -4.02 4.88 9.54
N PRO A 101 -5.02 4.43 8.75
CA PRO A 101 -6.03 3.51 9.26
C PRO A 101 -5.44 2.14 9.56
N TYR A 102 -5.88 1.54 10.64
CA TYR A 102 -5.50 0.21 11.09
C TYR A 102 -6.74 -0.63 11.39
N LEU A 103 -6.88 -1.75 10.68
CA LEU A 103 -7.98 -2.69 10.87
C LEU A 103 -7.62 -3.80 11.88
N GLY A 104 -6.36 -4.19 11.93
CA GLY A 104 -5.87 -5.22 12.84
C GLY A 104 -6.14 -6.64 12.36
N ILE A 105 -5.97 -6.90 11.05
CA ILE A 105 -6.08 -8.24 10.45
C ILE A 105 -4.90 -8.54 9.56
N THR A 106 -4.58 -9.83 9.43
CA THR A 106 -3.88 -10.35 8.27
C THR A 106 -4.88 -11.06 7.35
N TYR A 107 -4.71 -10.96 6.06
CA TYR A 107 -5.64 -11.53 5.10
C TYR A 107 -4.93 -12.12 3.88
N LEU A 108 -5.59 -13.07 3.23
CA LEU A 108 -5.11 -13.71 2.01
C LEU A 108 -6.23 -13.72 0.97
N ALA A 109 -5.88 -13.39 -0.27
CA ALA A 109 -6.79 -13.56 -1.40
C ALA A 109 -6.68 -15.00 -1.94
N VAL A 110 -7.79 -15.68 -2.00
CA VAL A 110 -7.95 -16.98 -2.63
C VAL A 110 -8.47 -16.78 -4.04
N THR A 111 -7.59 -16.92 -5.02
CA THR A 111 -7.89 -16.65 -6.44
C THR A 111 -7.77 -17.90 -7.33
N ASP A 112 -7.30 -19.02 -6.76
CA ASP A 112 -7.07 -20.26 -7.48
C ASP A 112 -7.48 -21.49 -6.64
N ALA A 113 -7.71 -22.61 -7.33
CA ALA A 113 -8.18 -23.85 -6.72
C ALA A 113 -7.16 -24.48 -5.76
N GLN A 114 -5.85 -24.30 -6.00
CA GLN A 114 -4.82 -24.84 -5.14
C GLN A 114 -4.81 -24.16 -3.78
N THR A 115 -4.86 -22.84 -3.77
CA THR A 115 -4.96 -22.03 -2.54
C THR A 115 -6.26 -22.33 -1.79
N ALA A 116 -7.39 -22.46 -2.51
CA ALA A 116 -8.67 -22.82 -1.91
C ALA A 116 -8.60 -24.19 -1.21
N GLN A 117 -7.99 -25.17 -1.86
CA GLN A 117 -7.82 -26.52 -1.28
C GLN A 117 -6.90 -26.51 -0.04
N GLN A 118 -5.80 -25.75 -0.09
CA GLN A 118 -4.87 -25.62 1.05
C GLN A 118 -5.53 -25.03 2.29
N LEU A 119 -6.44 -24.06 2.09
CA LEU A 119 -7.20 -23.42 3.16
C LEU A 119 -8.49 -24.17 3.53
N GLY A 120 -8.89 -25.19 2.77
CA GLY A 120 -10.13 -25.93 3.00
C GLY A 120 -11.39 -25.12 2.76
N VAL A 121 -11.32 -24.11 1.87
CA VAL A 121 -12.44 -23.22 1.54
C VAL A 121 -13.03 -23.53 0.16
N ASN A 122 -14.33 -23.27 0.00
CA ASN A 122 -15.09 -23.62 -1.22
C ASN A 122 -15.40 -22.41 -2.11
N ALA A 123 -14.98 -21.21 -1.73
CA ALA A 123 -15.25 -19.98 -2.48
C ALA A 123 -13.98 -19.14 -2.61
N TYR A 124 -13.84 -18.47 -3.74
CA TYR A 124 -12.79 -17.47 -3.93
C TYR A 124 -13.14 -16.18 -3.20
N GLY A 125 -12.13 -15.37 -2.91
CA GLY A 125 -12.27 -14.08 -2.23
C GLY A 125 -11.17 -13.82 -1.21
N VAL A 126 -11.38 -12.80 -0.38
CA VAL A 126 -10.40 -12.38 0.62
C VAL A 126 -10.78 -12.94 1.99
N TYR A 127 -9.89 -13.74 2.57
CA TYR A 127 -10.10 -14.40 3.86
C TYR A 127 -9.22 -13.79 4.94
N ILE A 128 -9.79 -13.56 6.11
CA ILE A 128 -9.06 -13.17 7.30
C ILE A 128 -8.28 -14.38 7.80
N MET A 129 -6.96 -14.25 7.87
CA MET A 129 -6.06 -15.30 8.35
C MET A 129 -5.79 -15.17 9.85
N ASP A 130 -5.69 -13.95 10.33
CA ASP A 130 -5.47 -13.66 11.74
C ASP A 130 -6.09 -12.31 12.11
N VAL A 131 -6.46 -12.17 13.39
CA VAL A 131 -7.02 -10.95 13.97
C VAL A 131 -6.19 -10.55 15.18
N THR A 132 -5.66 -9.34 15.17
CA THR A 132 -4.87 -8.82 16.29
C THR A 132 -5.74 -8.68 17.53
N LYS A 133 -5.40 -9.42 18.59
CA LYS A 133 -6.12 -9.40 19.85
C LYS A 133 -6.20 -8.00 20.46
N GLY A 134 -7.41 -7.56 20.80
CA GLY A 134 -7.68 -6.22 21.30
C GLY A 134 -7.66 -5.13 20.22
N GLY A 135 -7.39 -5.48 18.96
CA GLY A 135 -7.43 -4.56 17.83
C GLY A 135 -8.87 -4.25 17.36
N PRO A 136 -9.02 -3.31 16.42
CA PRO A 136 -10.33 -2.88 15.91
C PRO A 136 -11.21 -4.03 15.40
N ALA A 137 -10.64 -4.91 14.60
CA ALA A 137 -11.35 -6.08 14.06
C ALA A 137 -11.81 -7.06 15.15
N ASP A 138 -10.96 -7.32 16.15
CA ASP A 138 -11.28 -8.19 17.28
C ASP A 138 -12.43 -7.60 18.12
N GLN A 139 -12.36 -6.30 18.42
CA GLN A 139 -13.41 -5.59 19.16
C GLN A 139 -14.76 -5.60 18.43
N ALA A 140 -14.73 -5.56 17.11
CA ALA A 140 -15.92 -5.66 16.26
C ALA A 140 -16.43 -7.10 16.07
N GLY A 141 -15.67 -8.11 16.53
CA GLY A 141 -16.06 -9.51 16.44
C GLY A 141 -15.73 -10.20 15.13
N LEU A 142 -14.83 -9.64 14.31
CA LEU A 142 -14.23 -10.33 13.18
C LEU A 142 -13.34 -11.47 13.64
N LYS A 143 -13.22 -12.54 12.86
CA LYS A 143 -12.47 -13.74 13.22
C LYS A 143 -11.65 -14.27 12.06
N ALA A 144 -10.60 -15.01 12.38
CA ALA A 144 -9.90 -15.82 11.40
C ALA A 144 -10.88 -16.81 10.75
N GLY A 145 -10.78 -17.00 9.43
CA GLY A 145 -11.69 -17.78 8.62
C GLY A 145 -12.86 -16.99 8.02
N ASP A 146 -13.13 -15.77 8.45
CA ASP A 146 -14.13 -14.92 7.81
C ASP A 146 -13.71 -14.58 6.37
N ARG A 147 -14.62 -14.73 5.41
CA ARG A 147 -14.43 -14.23 4.07
C ARG A 147 -15.04 -12.82 3.97
N ILE A 148 -14.23 -11.81 3.70
CA ILE A 148 -14.71 -10.44 3.50
C ILE A 148 -15.45 -10.40 2.16
N VAL A 149 -16.70 -9.96 2.18
CA VAL A 149 -17.57 -9.87 1.00
C VAL A 149 -17.66 -8.45 0.50
N SER A 150 -17.91 -7.50 1.41
CA SER A 150 -17.97 -6.09 1.07
C SER A 150 -17.56 -5.22 2.24
N VAL A 151 -17.09 -4.00 1.91
CA VAL A 151 -16.81 -2.94 2.88
C VAL A 151 -17.51 -1.67 2.37
N ASP A 152 -18.34 -1.07 3.21
CA ASP A 152 -19.19 0.09 2.88
C ASP A 152 -19.99 -0.10 1.56
N GLY A 153 -20.47 -1.33 1.35
CA GLY A 153 -21.22 -1.72 0.16
C GLY A 153 -20.37 -1.98 -1.09
N SER A 154 -19.05 -1.72 -1.03
CA SER A 154 -18.12 -2.04 -2.12
C SER A 154 -17.68 -3.49 -2.01
N GLU A 155 -17.84 -4.27 -3.08
CA GLU A 155 -17.43 -5.68 -3.12
C GLU A 155 -15.92 -5.82 -2.99
N ILE A 156 -15.47 -6.82 -2.23
CA ILE A 156 -14.07 -7.17 -2.03
C ILE A 156 -13.81 -8.54 -2.66
N ALA A 157 -13.41 -8.54 -3.92
CA ALA A 157 -13.12 -9.77 -4.68
C ALA A 157 -11.63 -10.09 -4.71
N ALA A 158 -10.78 -9.07 -4.71
CA ALA A 158 -9.34 -9.18 -4.78
C ALA A 158 -8.64 -8.55 -3.56
N LYS A 159 -7.40 -8.95 -3.34
CA LYS A 159 -6.56 -8.43 -2.25
C LYS A 159 -6.42 -6.90 -2.30
N ASP A 160 -6.27 -6.37 -3.51
CA ASP A 160 -6.02 -4.94 -3.74
C ASP A 160 -7.26 -4.07 -3.45
N ASP A 161 -8.47 -4.65 -3.50
CA ASP A 161 -9.72 -3.93 -3.21
C ASP A 161 -9.73 -3.41 -1.78
N LEU A 162 -9.40 -4.27 -0.80
CA LEU A 162 -9.36 -3.89 0.61
C LEU A 162 -8.27 -2.83 0.87
N GLY A 163 -7.07 -3.03 0.31
CA GLY A 163 -5.96 -2.08 0.45
C GLY A 163 -6.29 -0.70 -0.13
N THR A 164 -6.88 -0.68 -1.33
CA THR A 164 -7.28 0.55 -2.00
C THR A 164 -8.40 1.27 -1.25
N LEU A 165 -9.33 0.50 -0.67
CA LEU A 165 -10.42 1.07 0.10
C LEU A 165 -9.90 1.67 1.41
N MET A 166 -9.02 0.98 2.12
CA MET A 166 -8.41 1.47 3.36
C MET A 166 -7.67 2.81 3.16
N GLN A 167 -7.06 3.05 1.99
CA GLN A 167 -6.39 4.33 1.67
C GLN A 167 -7.34 5.54 1.59
N LYS A 168 -8.64 5.33 1.47
CA LYS A 168 -9.65 6.40 1.42
C LYS A 168 -10.15 6.80 2.81
N HIS A 169 -9.70 6.11 3.85
CA HIS A 169 -10.12 6.29 5.23
C HIS A 169 -8.95 6.73 6.12
N THR A 170 -9.30 7.23 7.28
CA THR A 170 -8.38 7.66 8.33
C THR A 170 -8.65 6.89 9.63
N ALA A 171 -7.72 6.94 10.56
CA ALA A 171 -7.94 6.44 11.92
C ALA A 171 -9.15 7.14 12.55
N GLY A 172 -10.04 6.37 13.20
CA GLY A 172 -11.29 6.83 13.78
C GLY A 172 -12.52 6.68 12.87
N ASP A 173 -12.35 6.47 11.56
CA ASP A 173 -13.48 6.19 10.68
C ASP A 173 -14.13 4.84 11.02
N THR A 174 -15.43 4.72 10.82
CA THR A 174 -16.17 3.47 11.04
C THR A 174 -16.59 2.87 9.72
N LEU A 175 -16.18 1.63 9.46
CA LEU A 175 -16.49 0.86 8.27
C LEU A 175 -17.58 -0.17 8.56
N SER A 176 -18.49 -0.34 7.62
CA SER A 176 -19.46 -1.45 7.62
C SER A 176 -18.89 -2.62 6.81
N ILE A 177 -18.44 -3.67 7.51
CA ILE A 177 -17.82 -4.84 6.88
C ILE A 177 -18.79 -6.01 6.88
N THR A 178 -19.12 -6.53 5.69
CA THR A 178 -19.90 -7.74 5.53
C THR A 178 -18.97 -8.92 5.28
N VAL A 179 -19.09 -9.95 6.11
CA VAL A 179 -18.32 -11.19 5.99
C VAL A 179 -19.26 -12.39 5.81
N ALA A 180 -18.76 -13.43 5.16
CA ALA A 180 -19.34 -14.75 5.15
C ALA A 180 -18.61 -15.62 6.19
N ARG A 181 -19.34 -16.11 7.19
CA ARG A 181 -18.89 -16.99 8.27
C ARG A 181 -19.84 -18.16 8.39
N ASP A 182 -19.34 -19.39 8.34
CA ASP A 182 -20.15 -20.63 8.47
C ASP A 182 -21.36 -20.67 7.52
N GLY A 183 -21.19 -20.14 6.30
CA GLY A 183 -22.25 -20.08 5.30
C GLY A 183 -23.28 -18.95 5.51
N GLN A 184 -23.12 -18.13 6.53
CA GLN A 184 -24.02 -17.01 6.83
C GLN A 184 -23.34 -15.66 6.58
N MET A 185 -24.11 -14.69 6.09
CA MET A 185 -23.65 -13.32 5.96
C MET A 185 -23.85 -12.58 7.28
N GLN A 186 -22.81 -11.90 7.74
CA GLN A 186 -22.81 -11.06 8.92
C GLN A 186 -22.22 -9.69 8.58
N THR A 187 -22.87 -8.64 9.02
CA THR A 187 -22.34 -7.28 8.89
C THR A 187 -21.97 -6.74 10.25
N VAL A 188 -20.74 -6.25 10.37
CA VAL A 188 -20.20 -5.63 11.57
C VAL A 188 -19.67 -4.24 11.30
N ASN A 189 -19.80 -3.34 12.25
CA ASN A 189 -19.20 -2.01 12.19
C ASN A 189 -17.86 -2.02 12.91
N VAL A 190 -16.82 -1.63 12.21
CA VAL A 190 -15.44 -1.58 12.73
C VAL A 190 -14.97 -0.15 12.75
N THR A 191 -14.67 0.40 13.92
CA THR A 191 -14.00 1.69 14.04
C THR A 191 -12.49 1.48 13.89
N LEU A 192 -11.91 2.08 12.86
CA LEU A 192 -10.49 1.92 12.54
C LEU A 192 -9.62 2.54 13.63
N GLY A 193 -8.60 1.80 14.03
CA GLY A 193 -7.53 2.32 14.86
C GLY A 193 -6.50 3.07 14.05
N GLU A 194 -5.48 3.57 14.71
CA GLU A 194 -4.31 4.16 14.11
C GLU A 194 -3.18 3.14 13.96
N LYS A 195 -2.55 3.13 12.79
CA LYS A 195 -1.37 2.30 12.54
C LYS A 195 -0.15 2.95 13.19
N THR A 196 0.35 2.35 14.25
CA THR A 196 1.52 2.82 15.01
C THR A 196 2.72 1.89 14.82
N ALA A 197 3.89 2.27 15.34
CA ALA A 197 5.08 1.40 15.33
C ALA A 197 4.86 0.08 16.09
N SER A 198 3.98 0.07 17.09
CA SER A 198 3.73 -1.10 17.95
C SER A 198 2.71 -2.09 17.35
N ASN A 199 1.94 -1.71 16.35
CA ASN A 199 0.92 -2.55 15.71
C ASN A 199 1.11 -2.69 14.18
N SER A 200 2.31 -2.38 13.68
CA SER A 200 2.68 -2.44 12.25
C SER A 200 3.23 -3.81 11.82
#